data_4f367a30abc69a1f0a673fd4eb0a39a9
#
_entry.id   4f367a30abc69a1f0a673fd4eb0a39a9
#
_cell.length_a   1.000
_cell.length_b   1.000
_cell.length_c   1.000
_cell.angle_alpha   90.00
_cell.angle_beta   90.00
_cell.angle_gamma   90.00
#
_symmetry.space_group_name_H-M   'P 1'
#
loop_
_entity.id
_entity.type
_entity.pdbx_description
1 polymer ?
#
loop_
_entity_poly.entity_id
_entity_poly.type
_entity_poly.pdbx_seq_one_letter_code
_entity_poly.pdbx_strand_id
1 'polypeptide(L)'
;MKTRTFLSMAILTAVLVACGNSSTNSELISIDVENSYPEKELVLQDFVDVEYVPLETIGEFTNKGVVKSVGKYIIAIVNGGMDGNIFLYERSTGKAIRKINRKGQGGEEYTQITQMVLDEEQNEMFIVDYPRQKIMVYNLEGTFLRSFIFDENSYYSFVYLYDEKHLIVYKDCTHSGQAQQSCHAIISKQDGKTIREIPLPYKELEEIRYTGVHEKYGEIVVVPAHYLTIPVPKGWYLASVSSDTIYRHLPDGSEHPYLVRTPSINSMDPEVFLFPKMATERYDFLVSVKKKMEDKY
;
A
#
# COMPACT_ATOMS: atom_id res chain seq x y z
N MET A 1 -3.66 -28.46 -87.39
CA MET A 1 -4.48 -28.41 -86.12
C MET A 1 -3.52 -28.22 -84.95
N LYS A 2 -3.53 -27.03 -84.38
CA LYS A 2 -2.65 -26.66 -83.27
C LYS A 2 -3.49 -26.56 -81.97
N THR A 3 -3.27 -27.48 -81.06
CA THR A 3 -3.87 -27.48 -79.68
C THR A 3 -3.13 -26.56 -78.82
N ARG A 4 -3.80 -25.54 -78.29
CA ARG A 4 -3.29 -24.64 -77.30
C ARG A 4 -3.66 -25.16 -75.90
N THR A 5 -2.65 -25.51 -75.12
CA THR A 5 -2.77 -25.84 -73.70
C THR A 5 -2.79 -24.56 -72.85
N PHE A 6 -3.87 -24.34 -72.14
CA PHE A 6 -3.95 -23.24 -71.13
C PHE A 6 -3.37 -23.72 -69.81
N LEU A 7 -2.30 -23.08 -69.35
CA LEU A 7 -1.71 -23.31 -68.05
C LEU A 7 -2.38 -22.33 -67.05
N SER A 8 -3.27 -22.86 -66.22
CA SER A 8 -3.89 -22.09 -65.15
C SER A 8 -2.93 -21.98 -63.95
N MET A 9 -2.41 -20.78 -63.70
CA MET A 9 -1.57 -20.46 -62.58
C MET A 9 -2.48 -20.07 -61.41
N ALA A 10 -2.62 -20.97 -60.44
CA ALA A 10 -3.33 -20.71 -59.18
C ALA A 10 -2.41 -19.92 -58.26
N ILE A 11 -2.75 -18.64 -58.03
CA ILE A 11 -2.08 -17.77 -57.05
C ILE A 11 -2.67 -18.13 -55.69
N LEU A 12 -1.89 -18.81 -54.82
CA LEU A 12 -2.19 -19.10 -53.44
C LEU A 12 -1.82 -17.86 -52.60
N THR A 13 -2.79 -17.03 -52.31
CA THR A 13 -2.63 -15.91 -51.37
C THR A 13 -2.61 -16.43 -49.94
N ALA A 14 -1.42 -16.54 -49.34
CA ALA A 14 -1.27 -16.78 -47.90
C ALA A 14 -1.61 -15.51 -47.14
N VAL A 15 -2.79 -15.51 -46.49
CA VAL A 15 -3.14 -14.49 -45.53
C VAL A 15 -2.39 -14.79 -44.22
N LEU A 16 -1.30 -14.09 -44.01
CA LEU A 16 -0.63 -14.04 -42.69
C LEU A 16 -1.52 -13.24 -41.74
N VAL A 17 -2.32 -13.94 -40.92
CA VAL A 17 -2.96 -13.37 -39.76
C VAL A 17 -1.82 -13.13 -38.76
N ALA A 18 -1.28 -11.92 -38.75
CA ALA A 18 -0.46 -11.44 -37.66
C ALA A 18 -1.36 -11.26 -36.44
N CYS A 19 -1.38 -12.26 -35.56
CA CYS A 19 -1.83 -12.05 -34.19
C CYS A 19 -0.90 -10.99 -33.57
N GLY A 20 -1.32 -9.74 -33.63
CA GLY A 20 -0.70 -8.69 -32.86
C GLY A 20 -0.97 -8.97 -31.38
N ASN A 21 0.01 -9.59 -30.70
CA ASN A 21 0.12 -9.44 -29.27
C ASN A 21 0.26 -7.93 -29.00
N SER A 22 -0.81 -7.31 -28.56
CA SER A 22 -0.73 -6.01 -27.89
C SER A 22 -0.07 -6.24 -26.52
N SER A 23 1.24 -6.46 -26.52
CA SER A 23 2.05 -6.19 -25.35
C SER A 23 1.92 -4.68 -25.11
N THR A 24 1.11 -4.30 -24.13
CA THR A 24 1.19 -2.98 -23.53
C THR A 24 2.57 -2.90 -22.86
N ASN A 25 3.59 -2.56 -23.65
CA ASN A 25 4.83 -2.02 -23.09
C ASN A 25 4.43 -0.70 -22.44
N SER A 26 4.07 -0.75 -21.15
CA SER A 26 4.05 0.45 -20.34
C SER A 26 5.50 0.93 -20.27
N GLU A 27 5.76 2.05 -20.94
CA GLU A 27 7.08 2.67 -20.92
C GLU A 27 7.47 2.92 -19.46
N LEU A 28 8.65 2.44 -19.05
CA LEU A 28 9.17 2.64 -17.71
C LEU A 28 9.38 4.14 -17.48
N ILE A 29 8.66 4.72 -16.53
CA ILE A 29 8.76 6.13 -16.19
C ILE A 29 10.04 6.37 -15.38
N SER A 30 10.92 7.26 -15.85
CA SER A 30 12.12 7.66 -15.11
C SER A 30 11.91 9.02 -14.44
N ILE A 31 12.17 9.09 -13.14
CA ILE A 31 12.12 10.31 -12.33
C ILE A 31 13.53 10.64 -11.83
N ASP A 32 14.04 11.78 -12.25
CA ASP A 32 15.29 12.33 -11.74
C ASP A 32 15.04 13.08 -10.43
N VAL A 33 15.46 12.49 -9.30
CA VAL A 33 15.22 13.05 -7.96
C VAL A 33 16.17 14.18 -7.57
N GLU A 34 17.20 14.45 -8.38
CA GLU A 34 18.10 15.60 -8.20
C GLU A 34 17.63 16.81 -9.03
N ASN A 35 16.74 16.59 -9.98
CA ASN A 35 16.26 17.65 -10.84
C ASN A 35 15.32 18.60 -10.09
N SER A 36 15.38 19.88 -10.42
CA SER A 36 14.43 20.88 -9.95
C SER A 36 13.20 20.88 -10.86
N TYR A 37 12.08 20.45 -10.32
CA TYR A 37 10.80 20.48 -11.02
C TYR A 37 10.08 21.81 -10.76
N PRO A 38 9.27 22.31 -11.70
CA PRO A 38 8.48 23.51 -11.50
C PRO A 38 7.53 23.36 -10.30
N GLU A 39 7.59 24.30 -9.39
CA GLU A 39 6.63 24.38 -8.30
C GLU A 39 5.27 24.79 -8.82
N LYS A 40 4.23 24.13 -8.36
CA LYS A 40 2.84 24.43 -8.68
C LYS A 40 1.98 24.26 -7.43
N GLU A 41 1.20 25.27 -7.14
CA GLU A 41 0.11 25.13 -6.19
C GLU A 41 -0.94 24.17 -6.76
N LEU A 42 -1.26 23.12 -6.01
CA LEU A 42 -2.24 22.13 -6.43
C LEU A 42 -3.58 22.42 -5.75
N VAL A 43 -4.57 22.71 -6.54
CA VAL A 43 -5.97 22.73 -6.09
C VAL A 43 -6.50 21.30 -6.20
N LEU A 44 -6.84 20.69 -5.07
CA LEU A 44 -7.19 19.27 -5.02
C LEU A 44 -8.34 18.91 -5.98
N GLN A 45 -9.30 19.80 -6.12
CA GLN A 45 -10.48 19.65 -7.00
C GLN A 45 -10.13 19.58 -8.50
N ASP A 46 -8.94 20.05 -8.91
CA ASP A 46 -8.47 19.92 -10.29
C ASP A 46 -8.05 18.49 -10.65
N PHE A 47 -7.82 17.66 -9.64
CA PHE A 47 -7.25 16.31 -9.80
C PHE A 47 -8.19 15.20 -9.35
N VAL A 48 -9.06 15.46 -8.39
CA VAL A 48 -9.97 14.47 -7.79
C VAL A 48 -11.32 15.11 -7.45
N ASP A 49 -12.35 14.29 -7.43
CA ASP A 49 -13.63 14.69 -6.87
C ASP A 49 -13.52 14.72 -5.35
N VAL A 50 -13.94 15.84 -4.75
CA VAL A 50 -13.86 16.05 -3.31
C VAL A 50 -15.25 16.04 -2.71
N GLU A 51 -15.49 15.10 -1.82
CA GLU A 51 -16.73 15.00 -1.04
C GLU A 51 -16.42 15.21 0.45
N TYR A 52 -17.26 15.99 1.11
CA TYR A 52 -17.18 16.20 2.56
C TYR A 52 -18.31 15.45 3.24
N VAL A 53 -17.97 14.48 4.08
CA VAL A 53 -18.93 13.72 4.88
C VAL A 53 -18.88 14.26 6.31
N PRO A 54 -19.89 15.06 6.75
CA PRO A 54 -19.96 15.54 8.12
C PRO A 54 -20.30 14.39 9.07
N LEU A 55 -19.40 14.07 9.97
CA LEU A 55 -19.59 12.97 10.90
C LEU A 55 -20.42 13.41 12.11
N GLU A 56 -21.42 12.62 12.45
CA GLU A 56 -22.28 12.84 13.58
C GLU A 56 -21.49 12.80 14.89
N THR A 57 -21.64 13.84 15.72
CA THR A 57 -21.02 13.94 17.04
C THR A 57 -22.11 13.93 18.10
N ILE A 58 -22.49 12.75 18.57
CA ILE A 58 -23.55 12.52 19.54
C ILE A 58 -23.10 11.56 20.64
N GLY A 59 -23.40 11.86 21.90
CA GLY A 59 -23.14 10.97 23.03
C GLY A 59 -21.66 10.59 23.12
N GLU A 60 -21.35 9.31 22.97
CA GLU A 60 -19.99 8.77 23.03
C GLU A 60 -19.18 8.95 21.73
N PHE A 61 -19.83 9.38 20.64
CA PHE A 61 -19.17 9.64 19.36
C PHE A 61 -18.50 11.02 19.37
N THR A 62 -17.48 11.17 20.21
CA THR A 62 -16.64 12.36 20.28
C THR A 62 -15.45 12.18 19.37
N ASN A 63 -15.47 12.89 18.27
CA ASN A 63 -14.60 12.66 17.14
C ASN A 63 -13.32 13.50 17.21
N LYS A 64 -12.23 12.91 17.70
CA LYS A 64 -10.87 13.47 17.61
C LYS A 64 -9.91 12.50 16.92
N GLY A 65 -10.46 11.54 16.18
CA GLY A 65 -9.74 10.40 15.68
C GLY A 65 -9.16 10.58 14.29
N VAL A 66 -8.42 9.55 13.89
CA VAL A 66 -7.84 9.40 12.56
C VAL A 66 -8.66 8.35 11.81
N VAL A 67 -9.00 8.63 10.57
CA VAL A 67 -9.61 7.65 9.67
C VAL A 67 -8.61 6.52 9.45
N LYS A 68 -8.98 5.31 9.80
CA LYS A 68 -8.15 4.11 9.64
C LYS A 68 -8.56 3.28 8.43
N SER A 69 -9.84 3.25 8.11
CA SER A 69 -10.34 2.53 6.95
C SER A 69 -11.58 3.22 6.39
N VAL A 70 -11.70 3.21 5.07
CA VAL A 70 -12.87 3.69 4.35
C VAL A 70 -13.31 2.56 3.43
N GLY A 71 -14.44 1.97 3.75
CA GLY A 71 -15.09 0.96 2.94
C GLY A 71 -16.09 1.56 1.94
N LYS A 72 -16.90 0.71 1.36
CA LYS A 72 -17.97 1.13 0.44
C LYS A 72 -19.09 1.86 1.18
N TYR A 73 -19.44 1.37 2.36
CA TYR A 73 -20.57 1.85 3.15
C TYR A 73 -20.17 2.45 4.49
N ILE A 74 -19.00 2.12 5.02
CA ILE A 74 -18.57 2.43 6.38
C ILE A 74 -17.27 3.22 6.37
N ILE A 75 -17.20 4.25 7.22
CA ILE A 75 -15.96 4.94 7.60
C ILE A 75 -15.62 4.51 9.02
N ALA A 76 -14.40 4.03 9.23
CA ALA A 76 -13.90 3.65 10.54
C ALA A 76 -12.83 4.62 11.05
N ILE A 77 -13.06 5.12 12.25
CA ILE A 77 -12.20 6.10 12.92
C ILE A 77 -11.71 5.54 14.24
N VAL A 78 -10.44 5.76 14.53
CA VAL A 78 -9.81 5.38 15.80
C VAL A 78 -9.26 6.63 16.48
N ASN A 79 -9.66 6.88 17.72
CA ASN A 79 -9.10 7.96 18.51
C ASN A 79 -7.67 7.61 18.92
N GLY A 80 -6.70 8.36 18.42
CA GLY A 80 -5.32 8.42 18.91
C GLY A 80 -4.63 7.16 19.45
N GLY A 81 -5.10 5.97 19.09
CA GLY A 81 -4.46 4.68 19.34
C GLY A 81 -4.39 4.20 20.80
N MET A 82 -4.64 5.05 21.79
CA MET A 82 -4.41 4.71 23.20
C MET A 82 -5.68 4.28 23.96
N ASP A 83 -6.85 4.75 23.55
CA ASP A 83 -8.12 4.41 24.22
C ASP A 83 -8.78 3.12 23.72
N GLY A 84 -8.39 2.67 22.53
CA GLY A 84 -8.91 1.45 21.91
C GLY A 84 -10.31 1.59 21.31
N ASN A 85 -10.86 2.81 21.22
CA ASN A 85 -12.17 3.00 20.65
C ASN A 85 -12.12 3.01 19.11
N ILE A 86 -13.04 2.27 18.51
CA ILE A 86 -13.32 2.27 17.07
C ILE A 86 -14.73 2.84 16.90
N PHE A 87 -14.86 3.84 16.04
CA PHE A 87 -16.12 4.45 15.69
C PHE A 87 -16.44 4.16 14.24
N LEU A 88 -17.58 3.53 14.02
CA LEU A 88 -18.09 3.22 12.69
C LEU A 88 -19.19 4.22 12.31
N TYR A 89 -19.09 4.77 11.11
CA TYR A 89 -20.04 5.73 10.55
C TYR A 89 -20.52 5.27 9.19
N GLU A 90 -21.77 5.56 8.88
CA GLU A 90 -22.30 5.38 7.53
C GLU A 90 -21.62 6.39 6.57
N ARG A 91 -20.97 5.88 5.53
CA ARG A 91 -20.19 6.71 4.62
C ARG A 91 -21.02 7.74 3.87
N SER A 92 -22.25 7.39 3.47
CA SER A 92 -23.12 8.27 2.67
C SER A 92 -23.68 9.45 3.45
N THR A 93 -23.84 9.33 4.76
CA THR A 93 -24.51 10.33 5.60
C THR A 93 -23.66 10.87 6.74
N GLY A 94 -22.61 10.16 7.12
CA GLY A 94 -21.79 10.44 8.31
C GLY A 94 -22.49 10.09 9.63
N LYS A 95 -23.64 9.41 9.59
CA LYS A 95 -24.35 8.99 10.81
C LYS A 95 -23.55 7.96 11.59
N ALA A 96 -23.57 8.10 12.91
CA ALA A 96 -22.96 7.17 13.84
C ALA A 96 -23.67 5.81 13.79
N ILE A 97 -22.91 4.74 13.52
CA ILE A 97 -23.43 3.37 13.51
C ILE A 97 -23.14 2.68 14.83
N ARG A 98 -21.86 2.63 15.21
CA ARG A 98 -21.41 1.83 16.34
C ARG A 98 -20.09 2.31 16.91
N LYS A 99 -19.97 2.22 18.24
CA LYS A 99 -18.71 2.29 18.97
C LYS A 99 -18.32 0.89 19.41
N ILE A 100 -17.09 0.50 19.12
CA ILE A 100 -16.50 -0.79 19.52
C ILE A 100 -15.27 -0.50 20.35
N ASN A 101 -15.11 -1.21 21.48
CA ASN A 101 -13.89 -1.22 22.25
C ASN A 101 -13.65 -2.63 22.77
N ARG A 102 -12.54 -3.22 22.35
CA ARG A 102 -12.07 -4.54 22.78
C ARG A 102 -10.62 -4.46 23.26
N LYS A 103 -10.21 -3.27 23.74
CA LYS A 103 -8.86 -3.09 24.28
C LYS A 103 -8.71 -3.81 25.61
N GLY A 104 -7.69 -4.65 25.71
CA GLY A 104 -7.34 -5.40 26.91
C GLY A 104 -6.12 -6.28 26.71
N GLN A 105 -5.91 -7.22 27.64
CA GLN A 105 -4.77 -8.15 27.64
C GLN A 105 -5.19 -9.60 27.37
N GLY A 106 -6.47 -9.86 27.20
CA GLY A 106 -7.02 -11.18 26.94
C GLY A 106 -6.69 -11.70 25.53
N GLY A 107 -6.97 -12.98 25.30
CA GLY A 107 -6.70 -13.63 24.01
C GLY A 107 -7.54 -13.11 22.86
N GLU A 108 -8.73 -12.59 23.17
CA GLU A 108 -9.69 -12.04 22.22
C GLU A 108 -9.68 -10.49 22.16
N GLU A 109 -8.68 -9.87 22.79
CA GLU A 109 -8.58 -8.43 22.94
C GLU A 109 -7.33 -7.91 22.23
N TYR A 110 -7.41 -6.70 21.67
CA TYR A 110 -6.23 -6.00 21.15
C TYR A 110 -5.64 -5.05 22.18
N THR A 111 -4.32 -4.87 22.14
CA THR A 111 -3.65 -3.89 22.99
C THR A 111 -3.54 -2.54 22.34
N GLN A 112 -3.36 -2.52 21.03
CA GLN A 112 -3.21 -1.32 20.23
C GLN A 112 -3.78 -1.53 18.83
N ILE A 113 -4.32 -0.47 18.24
CA ILE A 113 -4.78 -0.45 16.84
C ILE A 113 -3.76 0.35 16.03
N THR A 114 -2.80 -0.33 15.42
CA THR A 114 -1.82 0.33 14.55
C THR A 114 -2.37 0.55 13.14
N GLN A 115 -3.07 -0.45 12.63
CA GLN A 115 -3.80 -0.38 11.37
C GLN A 115 -5.11 -1.14 11.47
N MET A 116 -6.05 -0.81 10.62
CA MET A 116 -7.33 -1.50 10.53
C MET A 116 -7.79 -1.57 9.08
N VAL A 117 -8.39 -2.69 8.72
CA VAL A 117 -8.95 -2.95 7.39
C VAL A 117 -10.37 -3.45 7.55
N LEU A 118 -11.31 -2.89 6.80
CA LEU A 118 -12.72 -3.34 6.76
C LEU A 118 -12.95 -4.21 5.54
N ASP A 119 -13.52 -5.39 5.77
CA ASP A 119 -14.12 -6.25 4.75
C ASP A 119 -15.62 -6.30 4.97
N GLU A 120 -16.32 -5.35 4.37
CA GLU A 120 -17.78 -5.20 4.55
C GLU A 120 -18.55 -6.35 3.93
N GLU A 121 -18.03 -6.95 2.84
CA GLU A 121 -18.69 -8.06 2.15
C GLU A 121 -18.69 -9.34 2.98
N GLN A 122 -17.63 -9.55 3.75
CA GLN A 122 -17.49 -10.70 4.66
C GLN A 122 -17.94 -10.37 6.09
N ASN A 123 -18.38 -9.15 6.35
CA ASN A 123 -18.70 -8.65 7.69
C ASN A 123 -17.51 -8.83 8.67
N GLU A 124 -16.30 -8.48 8.22
CA GLU A 124 -15.07 -8.65 8.99
C GLU A 124 -14.28 -7.35 9.12
N MET A 125 -13.58 -7.23 10.22
CA MET A 125 -12.67 -6.14 10.55
C MET A 125 -11.37 -6.73 11.04
N PHE A 126 -10.27 -6.43 10.33
CA PHE A 126 -8.92 -6.86 10.65
C PHE A 126 -8.21 -5.75 11.40
N ILE A 127 -7.78 -6.00 12.62
CA ILE A 127 -7.04 -5.07 13.48
C ILE A 127 -5.60 -5.56 13.61
N VAL A 128 -4.66 -4.74 13.19
CA VAL A 128 -3.23 -5.00 13.34
C VAL A 128 -2.81 -4.53 14.72
N ASP A 129 -2.50 -5.48 15.60
CA ASP A 129 -1.90 -5.26 16.91
C ASP A 129 -0.38 -5.49 16.80
N TYR A 130 0.33 -4.46 16.34
CA TYR A 130 1.75 -4.51 16.05
C TYR A 130 2.60 -4.92 17.27
N PRO A 131 2.37 -4.38 18.50
CA PRO A 131 3.13 -4.79 19.68
C PRO A 131 3.00 -6.28 20.03
N ARG A 132 1.87 -6.90 19.69
CA ARG A 132 1.64 -8.34 19.92
C ARG A 132 1.94 -9.20 18.70
N GLN A 133 2.34 -8.58 17.59
CA GLN A 133 2.59 -9.26 16.31
C GLN A 133 1.41 -10.13 15.85
N LYS A 134 0.21 -9.55 15.95
CA LYS A 134 -1.04 -10.25 15.63
C LYS A 134 -1.97 -9.42 14.74
N ILE A 135 -2.77 -10.13 13.98
CA ILE A 135 -3.99 -9.60 13.40
C ILE A 135 -5.16 -10.21 14.16
N MET A 136 -6.00 -9.33 14.72
CA MET A 136 -7.23 -9.70 15.41
C MET A 136 -8.39 -9.48 14.46
N VAL A 137 -9.28 -10.45 14.31
CA VAL A 137 -10.42 -10.38 13.41
C VAL A 137 -11.70 -10.37 14.21
N TYR A 138 -12.52 -9.34 13.97
CA TYR A 138 -13.83 -9.17 14.58
C TYR A 138 -14.87 -9.01 13.46
N ASN A 139 -16.12 -9.28 13.77
CA ASN A 139 -17.19 -8.81 12.91
C ASN A 139 -17.44 -7.31 13.12
N LEU A 140 -18.26 -6.68 12.27
CA LEU A 140 -18.56 -5.25 12.36
C LEU A 140 -19.46 -4.91 13.58
N GLU A 141 -19.97 -5.91 14.30
CA GLU A 141 -20.62 -5.78 15.59
C GLU A 141 -19.63 -5.74 16.76
N GLY A 142 -18.33 -6.05 16.51
CA GLY A 142 -17.28 -6.11 17.53
C GLY A 142 -17.18 -7.46 18.25
N THR A 143 -17.76 -8.52 17.70
CA THR A 143 -17.58 -9.89 18.21
C THR A 143 -16.27 -10.46 17.68
N PHE A 144 -15.45 -11.03 18.55
CA PHE A 144 -14.22 -11.70 18.15
C PHE A 144 -14.53 -12.95 17.31
N LEU A 145 -13.82 -13.11 16.20
CA LEU A 145 -13.94 -14.25 15.31
C LEU A 145 -12.73 -15.17 15.38
N ARG A 146 -11.53 -14.61 15.26
CA ARG A 146 -10.25 -15.33 15.25
C ARG A 146 -9.08 -14.36 15.37
N SER A 147 -7.88 -14.89 15.56
CA SER A 147 -6.64 -14.14 15.42
C SER A 147 -5.55 -15.03 14.85
N PHE A 148 -4.56 -14.42 14.23
CA PHE A 148 -3.35 -15.11 13.79
C PHE A 148 -2.12 -14.23 14.02
N ILE A 149 -0.99 -14.88 14.26
CA ILE A 149 0.29 -14.22 14.49
C ILE A 149 0.94 -13.88 13.15
N PHE A 150 1.81 -12.89 13.15
CA PHE A 150 2.68 -12.63 12.01
C PHE A 150 3.61 -13.81 11.76
N ASP A 151 4.14 -13.91 10.54
CA ASP A 151 5.21 -14.87 10.26
C ASP A 151 6.40 -14.59 11.18
N GLU A 152 7.15 -15.64 11.48
CA GLU A 152 8.31 -15.59 12.36
C GLU A 152 9.31 -14.53 11.89
N ASN A 153 9.76 -13.68 12.83
CA ASN A 153 10.71 -12.59 12.61
C ASN A 153 10.27 -11.52 11.58
N SER A 154 8.98 -11.38 11.34
CA SER A 154 8.45 -10.31 10.49
C SER A 154 7.45 -9.42 11.24
N TYR A 155 7.28 -8.19 10.74
CA TYR A 155 6.28 -7.25 11.21
C TYR A 155 5.45 -6.77 10.03
N TYR A 156 4.12 -6.80 10.16
CA TYR A 156 3.24 -6.32 9.10
C TYR A 156 2.95 -4.84 9.33
N SER A 157 3.57 -3.99 8.50
CA SER A 157 3.41 -2.54 8.63
C SER A 157 2.34 -1.96 7.70
N PHE A 158 2.03 -2.64 6.60
CA PHE A 158 0.94 -2.29 5.69
C PHE A 158 0.11 -3.53 5.41
N VAL A 159 -1.20 -3.43 5.64
CA VAL A 159 -2.17 -4.52 5.44
C VAL A 159 -3.36 -3.97 4.70
N TYR A 160 -3.76 -4.62 3.60
CA TYR A 160 -4.94 -4.25 2.80
C TYR A 160 -5.70 -5.49 2.34
N LEU A 161 -6.96 -5.30 1.97
CA LEU A 161 -7.72 -6.34 1.27
C LEU A 161 -7.10 -6.58 -0.09
N TYR A 162 -6.83 -7.84 -0.42
CA TYR A 162 -6.34 -8.22 -1.74
C TYR A 162 -7.48 -8.77 -2.61
N ASP A 163 -8.15 -9.79 -2.13
CA ASP A 163 -9.33 -10.39 -2.72
C ASP A 163 -10.28 -10.95 -1.64
N GLU A 164 -11.26 -11.75 -2.02
CA GLU A 164 -12.23 -12.36 -1.09
C GLU A 164 -11.57 -13.19 0.02
N LYS A 165 -10.41 -13.82 -0.24
CA LYS A 165 -9.74 -14.78 0.66
C LYS A 165 -8.42 -14.29 1.23
N HIS A 166 -7.85 -13.23 0.67
CA HIS A 166 -6.48 -12.85 0.96
C HIS A 166 -6.34 -11.38 1.34
N LEU A 167 -5.28 -11.10 2.09
CA LEU A 167 -4.75 -9.77 2.36
C LEU A 167 -3.42 -9.63 1.63
N ILE A 168 -3.08 -8.42 1.19
CA ILE A 168 -1.72 -8.06 0.80
C ILE A 168 -1.06 -7.33 1.95
N VAL A 169 0.15 -7.73 2.30
CA VAL A 169 0.91 -7.18 3.42
C VAL A 169 2.32 -6.79 2.99
N TYR A 170 2.87 -5.77 3.64
CA TYR A 170 4.30 -5.52 3.62
C TYR A 170 4.93 -6.09 4.89
N LYS A 171 5.90 -6.98 4.71
CA LYS A 171 6.69 -7.58 5.79
C LYS A 171 7.93 -6.74 6.02
N ASP A 172 8.00 -6.09 7.16
CA ASP A 172 9.21 -5.41 7.60
C ASP A 172 10.13 -6.41 8.32
N CYS A 173 11.18 -6.84 7.64
CA CYS A 173 12.13 -7.81 8.12
C CYS A 173 13.39 -7.17 8.73
N THR A 174 13.46 -5.84 8.83
CA THR A 174 14.65 -5.12 9.31
C THR A 174 14.90 -5.30 10.83
N HIS A 175 13.88 -5.72 11.58
CA HIS A 175 13.98 -5.88 13.04
C HIS A 175 14.71 -7.14 13.49
N SER A 176 14.98 -8.10 12.60
CA SER A 176 15.59 -9.38 12.97
C SER A 176 17.10 -9.36 13.09
N GLY A 177 17.76 -8.21 12.84
CA GLY A 177 19.23 -8.12 12.80
C GLY A 177 19.88 -8.91 11.67
N GLN A 178 19.09 -9.62 10.88
CA GLN A 178 19.49 -10.23 9.64
C GLN A 178 18.93 -9.36 8.51
N ALA A 179 19.80 -8.94 7.61
CA ALA A 179 19.42 -8.25 6.40
C ALA A 179 18.58 -9.19 5.54
N GLN A 180 17.29 -9.28 5.86
CA GLN A 180 16.33 -10.01 5.05
C GLN A 180 15.75 -9.08 4.02
N GLN A 181 15.55 -9.61 2.84
CA GLN A 181 14.86 -8.92 1.77
C GLN A 181 13.46 -8.53 2.27
N SER A 182 13.22 -7.22 2.39
CA SER A 182 11.87 -6.71 2.61
C SER A 182 10.99 -7.22 1.49
N CYS A 183 9.86 -7.79 1.82
CA CYS A 183 8.98 -8.31 0.79
C CYS A 183 7.53 -7.97 1.06
N HIS A 184 6.79 -7.87 -0.02
CA HIS A 184 5.35 -7.91 0.03
C HIS A 184 4.92 -9.38 0.02
N ALA A 185 3.80 -9.67 0.64
CA ALA A 185 3.24 -11.01 0.64
C ALA A 185 1.71 -10.97 0.51
N ILE A 186 1.18 -12.03 -0.06
CA ILE A 186 -0.25 -12.33 -0.03
C ILE A 186 -0.45 -13.39 1.04
N ILE A 187 -1.32 -13.10 2.00
CA ILE A 187 -1.61 -13.98 3.14
C ILE A 187 -3.10 -14.36 3.18
N SER A 188 -3.39 -15.49 3.76
CA SER A 188 -4.76 -15.97 3.97
C SER A 188 -5.48 -15.16 5.04
N LYS A 189 -6.71 -14.69 4.78
CA LYS A 189 -7.59 -14.05 5.78
C LYS A 189 -8.00 -15.01 6.90
N GLN A 190 -7.95 -16.31 6.65
CA GLN A 190 -8.42 -17.32 7.59
C GLN A 190 -7.42 -17.60 8.72
N ASP A 191 -6.14 -17.73 8.39
CA ASP A 191 -5.12 -18.19 9.32
C ASP A 191 -3.78 -17.44 9.23
N GLY A 192 -3.70 -16.41 8.37
CA GLY A 192 -2.51 -15.59 8.20
C GLY A 192 -1.36 -16.26 7.45
N LYS A 193 -1.52 -17.51 6.98
CA LYS A 193 -0.45 -18.19 6.24
C LYS A 193 -0.09 -17.45 4.97
N THR A 194 1.20 -17.34 4.72
CA THR A 194 1.72 -16.81 3.47
C THR A 194 1.37 -17.73 2.32
N ILE A 195 0.62 -17.19 1.36
CA ILE A 195 0.24 -17.86 0.11
C ILE A 195 1.29 -17.59 -0.97
N ARG A 196 1.81 -16.36 -1.00
CA ARG A 196 2.81 -15.94 -1.98
C ARG A 196 3.68 -14.82 -1.43
N GLU A 197 4.98 -14.95 -1.60
CA GLU A 197 5.96 -13.87 -1.40
C GLU A 197 6.12 -13.08 -2.70
N ILE A 198 6.29 -11.76 -2.58
CA ILE A 198 6.55 -10.85 -3.70
C ILE A 198 7.83 -10.06 -3.38
N PRO A 199 9.01 -10.67 -3.60
CA PRO A 199 10.28 -9.99 -3.36
C PRO A 199 10.53 -8.94 -4.45
N LEU A 200 10.96 -7.75 -4.04
CA LEU A 200 11.38 -6.70 -4.97
C LEU A 200 12.91 -6.70 -5.11
N PRO A 201 13.43 -6.61 -6.35
CA PRO A 201 14.87 -6.53 -6.58
C PRO A 201 15.51 -5.28 -5.96
N TYR A 202 16.68 -5.43 -5.38
CA TYR A 202 17.53 -4.33 -4.90
C TYR A 202 19.02 -4.69 -5.07
N LYS A 203 19.89 -3.69 -5.05
CA LYS A 203 21.34 -3.89 -5.15
C LYS A 203 21.99 -4.05 -3.78
N GLU A 204 21.67 -3.14 -2.89
CA GLU A 204 22.15 -3.09 -1.51
C GLU A 204 20.98 -2.81 -0.59
N LEU A 205 21.09 -3.22 0.68
CA LEU A 205 20.09 -2.92 1.68
C LEU A 205 20.25 -1.49 2.16
N GLU A 206 19.16 -0.76 2.13
CA GLU A 206 19.08 0.61 2.60
C GLU A 206 18.16 0.73 3.81
N GLU A 207 18.46 1.69 4.68
CA GLU A 207 17.62 2.08 5.78
C GLU A 207 17.21 3.56 5.63
N ILE A 208 15.92 3.83 5.69
CA ILE A 208 15.42 5.22 5.68
C ILE A 208 15.59 5.92 7.04
N ARG A 209 15.92 5.17 8.08
CA ARG A 209 16.19 5.68 9.42
C ARG A 209 17.50 6.47 9.48
N TYR A 210 17.49 7.63 10.11
CA TYR A 210 18.71 8.39 10.41
C TYR A 210 18.66 9.02 11.81
N THR A 211 19.84 9.24 12.38
CA THR A 211 19.99 9.86 13.68
C THR A 211 20.32 11.34 13.52
N GLY A 212 19.68 12.19 14.30
CA GLY A 212 19.95 13.61 14.34
C GLY A 212 19.99 14.15 15.77
N VAL A 213 20.44 15.37 15.96
CA VAL A 213 20.45 16.06 17.26
C VAL A 213 19.38 17.14 17.23
N HIS A 214 18.41 17.02 18.12
CA HIS A 214 17.38 18.04 18.32
C HIS A 214 17.76 18.88 19.55
N GLU A 215 17.72 20.23 19.45
CA GLU A 215 18.14 21.12 20.53
C GLU A 215 17.50 20.80 21.89
N LYS A 216 16.21 20.46 21.90
CA LYS A 216 15.43 20.20 23.12
C LYS A 216 15.53 18.75 23.62
N TYR A 217 15.62 17.77 22.71
CA TYR A 217 15.50 16.34 23.04
C TYR A 217 16.82 15.58 22.94
N GLY A 218 17.91 16.22 22.51
CA GLY A 218 19.20 15.57 22.30
C GLY A 218 19.19 14.69 21.05
N GLU A 219 19.85 13.54 21.14
CA GLU A 219 19.91 12.58 20.04
C GLU A 219 18.52 11.97 19.77
N ILE A 220 18.07 12.06 18.55
CA ILE A 220 16.78 11.52 18.10
C ILE A 220 16.97 10.64 16.88
N VAL A 221 16.13 9.61 16.78
CA VAL A 221 16.02 8.79 15.57
C VAL A 221 14.81 9.24 14.79
N VAL A 222 15.01 9.56 13.52
CA VAL A 222 13.95 9.99 12.61
C VAL A 222 13.68 8.88 11.60
N VAL A 223 12.42 8.49 11.50
CA VAL A 223 11.92 7.61 10.44
C VAL A 223 10.83 8.38 9.69
N PRO A 224 11.14 8.92 8.51
CA PRO A 224 10.15 9.66 7.73
C PRO A 224 8.95 8.79 7.39
N ALA A 225 7.77 9.40 7.35
CA ALA A 225 6.56 8.72 6.89
C ALA A 225 6.70 8.33 5.41
N HIS A 226 6.51 7.07 5.10
CA HIS A 226 6.60 6.52 3.74
C HIS A 226 5.54 5.45 3.52
N TYR A 227 5.25 5.16 2.26
CA TYR A 227 4.28 4.14 1.86
C TYR A 227 4.96 3.16 0.92
N LEU A 228 4.94 1.89 1.28
CA LEU A 228 5.59 0.83 0.51
C LEU A 228 4.58 -0.02 -0.27
N THR A 229 3.32 0.05 0.11
CA THR A 229 2.21 -0.61 -0.57
C THR A 229 1.05 0.37 -0.63
N ILE A 230 0.56 0.67 -1.82
CA ILE A 230 -0.67 1.45 -1.98
C ILE A 230 -1.59 0.81 -3.02
N PRO A 231 -2.90 0.82 -2.79
CA PRO A 231 -3.87 0.46 -3.82
C PRO A 231 -3.88 1.52 -4.91
N VAL A 232 -3.97 1.07 -6.16
CA VAL A 232 -4.08 1.94 -7.33
C VAL A 232 -5.18 1.44 -8.25
N PRO A 233 -5.68 2.23 -9.19
CA PRO A 233 -6.59 1.71 -10.20
C PRO A 233 -5.99 0.49 -10.91
N LYS A 234 -6.70 -0.65 -10.80
CA LYS A 234 -6.29 -1.93 -11.40
C LYS A 234 -5.01 -2.53 -10.80
N GLY A 235 -4.86 -2.52 -9.48
CA GLY A 235 -3.77 -3.24 -8.80
C GLY A 235 -3.14 -2.50 -7.65
N TRP A 236 -1.81 -2.60 -7.54
CA TRP A 236 -1.04 -2.10 -6.41
C TRP A 236 0.26 -1.49 -6.89
N TYR A 237 0.73 -0.43 -6.25
CA TYR A 237 2.13 -0.04 -6.32
C TYR A 237 2.86 -0.66 -5.14
N LEU A 238 3.96 -1.34 -5.46
CA LEU A 238 4.86 -1.97 -4.50
C LEU A 238 6.22 -1.27 -4.58
N ALA A 239 6.67 -0.74 -3.46
CA ALA A 239 7.94 -0.07 -3.30
C ALA A 239 8.78 -0.70 -2.19
N SER A 240 10.06 -0.45 -2.20
CA SER A 240 10.99 -0.82 -1.13
C SER A 240 11.96 0.33 -0.89
N VAL A 241 12.40 0.52 0.34
CA VAL A 241 13.45 1.49 0.66
C VAL A 241 14.77 1.18 -0.05
N SER A 242 15.01 -0.09 -0.35
CA SER A 242 16.25 -0.56 -0.99
C SER A 242 16.15 -0.66 -2.51
N SER A 243 14.98 -0.41 -3.11
CA SER A 243 14.78 -0.51 -4.56
C SER A 243 14.65 0.85 -5.21
N ASP A 244 15.35 1.05 -6.34
CA ASP A 244 15.17 2.24 -7.17
C ASP A 244 13.85 2.22 -7.97
N THR A 245 13.17 1.06 -8.00
CA THR A 245 12.01 0.83 -8.85
C THR A 245 10.75 0.62 -8.02
N ILE A 246 9.67 1.33 -8.40
CA ILE A 246 8.31 1.05 -7.95
C ILE A 246 7.70 0.08 -8.97
N TYR A 247 7.17 -1.03 -8.47
CA TYR A 247 6.54 -2.06 -9.28
C TYR A 247 5.02 -1.93 -9.26
N ARG A 248 4.40 -2.26 -10.36
CA ARG A 248 2.95 -2.43 -10.44
C ARG A 248 2.61 -3.90 -10.37
N HIS A 249 1.89 -4.29 -9.33
CA HIS A 249 1.32 -5.61 -9.18
C HIS A 249 -0.12 -5.59 -9.70
N LEU A 250 -0.42 -6.49 -10.64
CA LEU A 250 -1.72 -6.55 -11.32
C LEU A 250 -2.63 -7.63 -10.71
N PRO A 251 -3.95 -7.58 -10.97
CA PRO A 251 -4.89 -8.58 -10.46
C PRO A 251 -4.63 -10.00 -10.94
N ASP A 252 -3.93 -10.19 -12.07
CA ASP A 252 -3.51 -11.52 -12.57
C ASP A 252 -2.29 -12.08 -11.82
N GLY A 253 -1.77 -11.31 -10.87
CA GLY A 253 -0.63 -11.67 -10.04
C GLY A 253 0.72 -11.38 -10.69
N SER A 254 0.79 -10.70 -11.83
CA SER A 254 2.05 -10.29 -12.44
C SER A 254 2.60 -9.00 -11.83
N GLU A 255 3.94 -8.89 -11.76
CA GLU A 255 4.66 -7.69 -11.35
C GLU A 255 5.42 -7.10 -12.52
N HIS A 256 5.26 -5.79 -12.74
CA HIS A 256 5.95 -5.07 -13.79
C HIS A 256 6.67 -3.85 -13.23
N PRO A 257 7.94 -3.59 -13.61
CA PRO A 257 8.57 -2.29 -13.34
C PRO A 257 7.70 -1.18 -13.92
N TYR A 258 7.43 -0.17 -13.10
CA TYR A 258 6.54 0.91 -13.50
C TYR A 258 7.24 2.26 -13.51
N LEU A 259 7.91 2.59 -12.41
CA LEU A 259 8.62 3.83 -12.26
C LEU A 259 10.00 3.56 -11.66
N VAL A 260 11.04 4.18 -12.21
CA VAL A 260 12.40 4.13 -11.68
C VAL A 260 12.89 5.53 -11.34
N ARG A 261 13.47 5.68 -10.16
CA ARG A 261 14.18 6.89 -9.79
C ARG A 261 15.61 6.88 -10.30
N THR A 262 16.11 8.03 -10.64
CA THR A 262 17.50 8.29 -11.02
C THR A 262 18.01 9.53 -10.28
N PRO A 263 19.30 9.61 -9.89
CA PRO A 263 20.28 8.53 -9.85
C PRO A 263 19.88 7.37 -8.93
N SER A 264 20.64 6.25 -8.96
CA SER A 264 20.42 5.14 -8.01
C SER A 264 20.68 5.61 -6.58
N ILE A 265 19.91 5.09 -5.60
CA ILE A 265 20.01 5.46 -4.19
C ILE A 265 21.44 5.28 -3.66
N ASN A 266 22.08 4.17 -4.02
CA ASN A 266 23.42 3.83 -3.60
C ASN A 266 24.50 4.76 -4.17
N SER A 267 24.18 5.65 -5.11
CA SER A 267 25.10 6.63 -5.68
C SER A 267 24.94 8.04 -5.11
N MET A 268 24.01 8.22 -4.15
CA MET A 268 23.67 9.54 -3.60
C MET A 268 24.16 9.69 -2.16
N ASP A 269 24.64 10.91 -1.82
CA ASP A 269 24.99 11.33 -0.46
C ASP A 269 24.55 12.79 -0.24
N PRO A 270 23.54 13.06 0.58
CA PRO A 270 22.65 12.10 1.22
C PRO A 270 21.67 11.43 0.26
N GLU A 271 21.26 10.21 0.61
CA GLU A 271 20.31 9.44 -0.18
C GLU A 271 18.96 10.17 -0.29
N VAL A 272 18.34 10.07 -1.46
CA VAL A 272 16.97 10.57 -1.70
C VAL A 272 16.07 9.40 -2.09
N PHE A 273 15.11 9.09 -1.25
CA PHE A 273 14.11 8.06 -1.49
C PHE A 273 12.95 8.61 -2.30
N LEU A 274 12.27 7.75 -3.06
CA LEU A 274 11.05 8.09 -3.79
C LEU A 274 9.97 7.05 -3.49
N PHE A 275 8.83 7.51 -2.97
CA PHE A 275 7.72 6.64 -2.59
C PHE A 275 6.42 7.04 -3.27
N PRO A 276 5.56 6.06 -3.58
CA PRO A 276 4.21 6.36 -4.01
C PRO A 276 3.40 6.89 -2.81
N LYS A 277 2.54 7.86 -3.05
CA LYS A 277 1.64 8.43 -2.04
C LYS A 277 0.19 8.13 -2.33
N MET A 278 -0.20 8.34 -3.57
CA MET A 278 -1.55 8.15 -4.07
C MET A 278 -1.49 8.01 -5.60
N ALA A 279 -2.41 7.27 -6.17
CA ALA A 279 -2.61 7.23 -7.61
C ALA A 279 -4.09 7.40 -7.96
N THR A 280 -4.34 8.07 -9.07
CA THR A 280 -5.64 8.17 -9.73
C THR A 280 -5.55 7.52 -11.11
N GLU A 281 -6.61 7.52 -11.88
CA GLU A 281 -6.54 7.04 -13.28
C GLU A 281 -5.65 7.93 -14.18
N ARG A 282 -5.38 9.17 -13.76
CA ARG A 282 -4.68 10.18 -14.56
C ARG A 282 -3.38 10.66 -13.97
N TYR A 283 -3.20 10.55 -12.66
CA TYR A 283 -2.06 11.15 -11.94
C TYR A 283 -1.51 10.22 -10.89
N ASP A 284 -0.19 10.16 -10.80
CA ASP A 284 0.55 9.56 -9.70
C ASP A 284 1.14 10.66 -8.82
N PHE A 285 0.91 10.55 -7.52
CA PHE A 285 1.47 11.44 -6.52
C PHE A 285 2.58 10.71 -5.80
N LEU A 286 3.77 11.28 -5.83
CA LEU A 286 4.97 10.71 -5.25
C LEU A 286 5.51 11.63 -4.17
N VAL A 287 6.29 11.09 -3.26
CA VAL A 287 7.00 11.83 -2.22
C VAL A 287 8.47 11.49 -2.30
N SER A 288 9.31 12.50 -2.45
CA SER A 288 10.75 12.36 -2.27
C SER A 288 11.14 12.66 -0.81
N VAL A 289 12.03 11.84 -0.26
CA VAL A 289 12.52 11.98 1.12
C VAL A 289 14.03 11.98 1.08
N LYS A 290 14.65 13.11 1.46
CA LYS A 290 16.08 13.23 1.59
C LYS A 290 16.52 12.80 3.00
N LYS A 291 17.50 11.91 3.10
CA LYS A 291 18.05 11.41 4.38
C LYS A 291 19.01 12.42 4.98
N LYS A 292 18.47 13.62 5.28
CA LYS A 292 19.20 14.71 5.92
C LYS A 292 18.26 15.48 6.84
N MET A 293 18.69 15.68 8.09
CA MET A 293 18.04 16.69 8.94
C MET A 293 18.47 18.08 8.45
N GLU A 294 17.48 18.92 8.12
CA GLU A 294 17.74 20.33 7.95
C GLU A 294 17.77 21.00 9.35
N ASP A 295 18.78 21.89 9.56
CA ASP A 295 18.99 22.59 10.84
C ASP A 295 17.88 23.59 11.22
N LYS A 296 16.67 23.40 10.68
CA LYS A 296 15.52 24.30 10.88
C LYS A 296 14.31 23.56 11.40
N TYR A 297 14.37 23.12 12.65
CA TYR A 297 13.17 22.81 13.42
C TYR A 297 13.39 23.14 14.91
#